data_2f96dc198ceb2f3c50c4b34bc19bdfcd
#
_entry.id   2f96dc198ceb2f3c50c4b34bc19bdfcd
#
_cell.length_a   1.000
_cell.length_b   1.000
_cell.length_c   1.000
_cell.angle_alpha   90.00
_cell.angle_beta   90.00
_cell.angle_gamma   90.00
#
_symmetry.space_group_name_H-M   'P 1'
#
loop_
_entity.id
_entity.type
_entity.pdbx_description
1 polymer ?
#
loop_
_entity_poly.entity_id
_entity_poly.type
_entity_poly.pdbx_seq_one_letter_code
_entity_poly.pdbx_strand_id
1 'polypeptide(L)'
;MRRAVALIIFALPVCGAELKIDHVTIAGTRLEEMRKAFTAATGIPTEYGGAHSNHVTEMALASFPDGSYLELMGIQQGADPGAVASHTWHQFLRDNGGPCAFALRVTDVNAEIQRLSKAGIRVGEAEKSGRTRPDGVALAWETADVGSGPRGSFFPFLIRDFTSRENRAYPSGRPTSTSFRGVGLVVIGVRNLELSIAQYRKAFQLPEPKRQRDEAFGAELAWFEGTPVALAAGLTRDSWLSQRIAHYGDSPCAFVLTTAGTMPGQQPSNWFGRPIVWMGDAKLGWHLGEWAMP
;
A
#
# COMPACT_ATOMS: atom_id res chain seq x y z
N MET A 1 36.49 34.01 39.28
CA MET A 1 36.02 33.92 37.88
C MET A 1 35.59 32.48 37.65
N ARG A 2 34.26 32.17 37.62
CA ARG A 2 33.72 30.86 37.33
C ARG A 2 33.40 30.80 35.85
N ARG A 3 34.10 29.90 35.10
CA ARG A 3 33.84 29.63 33.68
C ARG A 3 32.62 28.72 33.58
N ALA A 4 31.56 29.23 32.98
CA ALA A 4 30.41 28.38 32.58
C ALA A 4 30.79 27.61 31.32
N VAL A 5 30.73 26.27 31.41
CA VAL A 5 30.87 25.39 30.25
C VAL A 5 29.45 25.21 29.67
N ALA A 6 29.21 25.77 28.50
CA ALA A 6 27.98 25.52 27.77
C ALA A 6 28.06 24.17 27.10
N LEU A 7 27.19 23.26 27.53
CA LEU A 7 27.01 21.93 26.93
C LEU A 7 26.15 22.11 25.65
N ILE A 8 26.76 22.08 24.49
CA ILE A 8 26.03 22.07 23.21
C ILE A 8 25.56 20.65 22.97
N ILE A 9 24.29 20.38 23.21
CA ILE A 9 23.66 19.12 22.83
C ILE A 9 23.36 19.17 21.34
N PHE A 10 24.16 18.51 20.54
CA PHE A 10 23.82 18.22 19.12
C PHE A 10 22.68 17.22 19.12
N ALA A 11 21.48 17.67 18.81
CA ALA A 11 20.40 16.79 18.43
C ALA A 11 20.78 16.17 17.06
N LEU A 12 21.20 14.90 17.07
CA LEU A 12 21.33 14.14 15.83
C LEU A 12 19.95 14.07 15.18
N PRO A 13 19.82 14.34 13.87
CA PRO A 13 18.55 14.13 13.20
C PRO A 13 18.18 12.65 13.37
N VAL A 14 17.03 12.38 13.96
CA VAL A 14 16.43 11.04 13.96
C VAL A 14 16.07 10.78 12.51
N CYS A 15 16.96 10.07 11.81
CA CYS A 15 16.68 9.60 10.46
C CYS A 15 15.62 8.50 10.59
N GLY A 16 14.35 8.88 10.44
CA GLY A 16 13.25 7.93 10.33
C GLY A 16 13.55 6.93 9.20
N ALA A 17 13.08 5.71 9.32
CA ALA A 17 13.24 4.71 8.26
C ALA A 17 12.66 5.26 6.95
N GLU A 18 13.43 5.21 5.86
CA GLU A 18 12.93 5.57 4.52
C GLU A 18 11.91 4.49 4.10
N LEU A 19 10.63 4.85 4.16
CA LEU A 19 9.55 3.95 3.77
C LEU A 19 9.38 3.99 2.25
N LYS A 20 9.53 2.84 1.59
CA LYS A 20 9.31 2.69 0.14
C LYS A 20 8.21 1.68 -0.12
N ILE A 21 7.15 2.12 -0.79
CA ILE A 21 6.11 1.19 -1.23
C ILE A 21 6.70 0.20 -2.23
N ASP A 22 6.45 -1.06 -1.98
CA ASP A 22 6.71 -2.13 -2.94
C ASP A 22 5.51 -2.30 -3.86
N HIS A 23 4.36 -2.56 -3.30
CA HIS A 23 3.11 -2.67 -4.05
C HIS A 23 1.87 -2.49 -3.15
N VAL A 24 0.73 -2.30 -3.80
CA VAL A 24 -0.60 -2.35 -3.20
C VAL A 24 -1.34 -3.53 -3.83
N THR A 25 -1.90 -4.42 -3.01
CA THR A 25 -2.73 -5.54 -3.47
C THR A 25 -4.20 -5.13 -3.51
N ILE A 26 -4.83 -5.33 -4.66
CA ILE A 26 -6.22 -5.01 -4.95
C ILE A 26 -6.94 -6.32 -5.23
N ALA A 27 -7.81 -6.76 -4.32
CA ALA A 27 -8.43 -8.07 -4.40
C ALA A 27 -9.88 -8.02 -4.93
N GLY A 28 -10.22 -9.00 -5.73
CA GLY A 28 -11.58 -9.21 -6.22
C GLY A 28 -11.78 -10.63 -6.75
N THR A 29 -13.00 -10.93 -7.18
CA THR A 29 -13.41 -12.29 -7.52
C THR A 29 -12.80 -12.76 -8.83
N ARG A 30 -12.86 -11.93 -9.87
CA ARG A 30 -12.52 -12.33 -11.26
C ARG A 30 -11.46 -11.39 -11.84
N LEU A 31 -10.25 -11.89 -12.01
CA LEU A 31 -9.10 -11.10 -12.45
C LEU A 31 -9.37 -10.35 -13.76
N GLU A 32 -9.90 -11.02 -14.79
CA GLU A 32 -10.12 -10.39 -16.10
C GLU A 32 -11.18 -9.28 -16.07
N GLU A 33 -12.20 -9.42 -15.25
CA GLU A 33 -13.20 -8.37 -15.05
C GLU A 33 -12.60 -7.15 -14.32
N MET A 34 -11.79 -7.41 -13.28
CA MET A 34 -11.06 -6.38 -12.57
C MET A 34 -10.09 -5.62 -13.49
N ARG A 35 -9.31 -6.32 -14.30
CA ARG A 35 -8.38 -5.71 -15.27
C ARG A 35 -9.09 -4.77 -16.23
N LYS A 36 -10.20 -5.24 -16.81
CA LYS A 36 -11.03 -4.43 -17.74
C LYS A 36 -11.60 -3.20 -17.05
N ALA A 37 -12.21 -3.38 -15.87
CA ALA A 37 -12.80 -2.28 -15.10
C ALA A 37 -11.72 -1.27 -14.65
N PHE A 38 -10.58 -1.73 -14.18
CA PHE A 38 -9.46 -0.90 -13.76
C PHE A 38 -8.90 -0.09 -14.93
N THR A 39 -8.60 -0.73 -16.06
CA THR A 39 -8.08 -0.02 -17.25
C THR A 39 -9.10 0.95 -17.81
N ALA A 40 -10.39 0.60 -17.84
CA ALA A 40 -11.46 1.52 -18.30
C ALA A 40 -11.60 2.74 -17.39
N ALA A 41 -11.45 2.57 -16.06
CA ALA A 41 -11.58 3.67 -15.09
C ALA A 41 -10.35 4.57 -15.03
N THR A 42 -9.14 4.01 -15.25
CA THR A 42 -7.88 4.72 -14.99
C THR A 42 -7.03 4.99 -16.23
N GLY A 43 -7.32 4.32 -17.36
CA GLY A 43 -6.44 4.34 -18.53
C GLY A 43 -5.12 3.58 -18.34
N ILE A 44 -4.88 2.97 -17.15
CA ILE A 44 -3.64 2.26 -16.84
C ILE A 44 -3.73 0.81 -17.34
N PRO A 45 -2.84 0.37 -18.23
CA PRO A 45 -2.82 -1.01 -18.68
C PRO A 45 -2.29 -1.95 -17.59
N THR A 46 -2.69 -3.22 -17.67
CA THR A 46 -2.21 -4.28 -16.78
C THR A 46 -1.67 -5.45 -17.57
N GLU A 47 -0.66 -6.11 -17.04
CA GLU A 47 -0.07 -7.33 -17.60
C GLU A 47 -0.31 -8.52 -16.68
N TYR A 48 -0.63 -9.68 -17.25
CA TYR A 48 -0.78 -10.92 -16.49
C TYR A 48 0.54 -11.33 -15.86
N GLY A 49 0.56 -11.43 -14.54
CA GLY A 49 1.75 -11.75 -13.75
C GLY A 49 1.90 -13.24 -13.45
N GLY A 50 0.82 -14.01 -13.56
CA GLY A 50 0.79 -15.44 -13.30
C GLY A 50 -0.08 -15.86 -12.12
N ALA A 51 -0.16 -17.17 -11.93
CA ALA A 51 -0.80 -17.80 -10.79
C ALA A 51 0.12 -17.77 -9.57
N HIS A 52 -0.45 -17.66 -8.38
CA HIS A 52 0.29 -17.85 -7.13
C HIS A 52 0.49 -19.34 -6.83
N SER A 53 1.57 -19.65 -6.15
CA SER A 53 1.90 -21.03 -5.74
C SER A 53 0.91 -21.64 -4.73
N ASN A 54 0.05 -20.82 -4.13
CA ASN A 54 -1.02 -21.28 -3.24
C ASN A 54 -2.19 -21.95 -3.98
N HIS A 55 -2.23 -21.91 -5.32
CA HIS A 55 -3.32 -22.44 -6.16
C HIS A 55 -4.71 -21.83 -5.87
N VAL A 56 -4.77 -20.69 -5.18
CA VAL A 56 -6.01 -19.99 -4.81
C VAL A 56 -6.19 -18.73 -5.63
N THR A 57 -5.11 -17.98 -5.85
CA THR A 57 -5.17 -16.66 -6.47
C THR A 57 -4.23 -16.55 -7.67
N GLU A 58 -4.58 -15.68 -8.60
CA GLU A 58 -3.77 -15.26 -9.73
C GLU A 58 -3.76 -13.73 -9.81
N MET A 59 -2.80 -13.16 -10.52
CA MET A 59 -2.63 -11.72 -10.54
C MET A 59 -2.30 -11.12 -11.88
N ALA A 60 -2.57 -9.83 -12.01
CA ALA A 60 -2.04 -8.94 -13.04
C ALA A 60 -1.44 -7.69 -12.40
N LEU A 61 -0.43 -7.12 -13.02
CA LEU A 61 0.32 -6.00 -12.50
C LEU A 61 0.11 -4.75 -13.35
N ALA A 62 -0.14 -3.62 -12.69
CA ALA A 62 0.06 -2.29 -13.23
C ALA A 62 1.35 -1.75 -12.60
N SER A 63 2.43 -1.73 -13.34
CA SER A 63 3.78 -1.45 -12.83
C SER A 63 4.34 -0.12 -13.33
N PHE A 64 5.19 0.49 -12.51
CA PHE A 64 5.68 1.85 -12.69
C PHE A 64 7.22 1.93 -12.71
N PRO A 65 7.80 3.03 -13.25
CA PRO A 65 9.25 3.17 -13.42
C PRO A 65 10.10 3.08 -12.15
N ASP A 66 9.55 3.42 -10.97
CA ASP A 66 10.25 3.29 -9.68
C ASP A 66 10.29 1.84 -9.15
N GLY A 67 9.69 0.91 -9.90
CA GLY A 67 9.56 -0.50 -9.56
C GLY A 67 8.43 -0.79 -8.58
N SER A 68 7.62 0.17 -8.15
CA SER A 68 6.37 -0.11 -7.46
C SER A 68 5.30 -0.58 -8.42
N TYR A 69 4.28 -1.28 -7.92
CA TYR A 69 3.16 -1.73 -8.75
C TYR A 69 1.86 -1.89 -7.97
N LEU A 70 0.77 -1.94 -8.71
CA LEU A 70 -0.52 -2.39 -8.22
C LEU A 70 -0.69 -3.85 -8.64
N GLU A 71 -0.98 -4.71 -7.68
CA GLU A 71 -1.26 -6.12 -7.89
C GLU A 71 -2.78 -6.34 -7.88
N LEU A 72 -3.37 -6.48 -9.05
CA LEU A 72 -4.76 -6.90 -9.17
C LEU A 72 -4.80 -8.41 -8.97
N MET A 73 -5.46 -8.87 -7.92
CA MET A 73 -5.50 -10.27 -7.50
C MET A 73 -6.92 -10.81 -7.59
N GLY A 74 -7.10 -11.84 -8.39
CA GLY A 74 -8.36 -12.56 -8.54
C GLY A 74 -8.29 -14.00 -8.04
N ILE A 75 -9.44 -14.65 -7.89
CA ILE A 75 -9.53 -16.07 -7.58
C ILE A 75 -9.17 -16.87 -8.84
N GLN A 76 -8.25 -17.81 -8.70
CA GLN A 76 -7.80 -18.69 -9.78
C GLN A 76 -8.94 -19.61 -10.23
N GLN A 77 -9.06 -19.81 -11.54
CA GLN A 77 -10.05 -20.74 -12.08
C GLN A 77 -9.81 -22.14 -11.52
N GLY A 78 -10.85 -22.74 -10.95
CA GLY A 78 -10.78 -24.09 -10.36
C GLY A 78 -10.15 -24.14 -8.97
N ALA A 79 -9.90 -22.99 -8.34
CA ALA A 79 -9.45 -22.95 -6.94
C ALA A 79 -10.43 -23.67 -6.01
N ASP A 80 -9.89 -24.39 -5.04
CA ASP A 80 -10.71 -25.06 -4.02
C ASP A 80 -11.49 -24.05 -3.18
N PRO A 81 -12.83 -24.17 -3.06
CA PRO A 81 -13.65 -23.22 -2.31
C PRO A 81 -13.26 -23.10 -0.83
N GLY A 82 -12.80 -24.19 -0.20
CA GLY A 82 -12.34 -24.17 1.19
C GLY A 82 -11.03 -23.41 1.34
N ALA A 83 -10.11 -23.56 0.38
CA ALA A 83 -8.87 -22.79 0.34
C ALA A 83 -9.15 -21.29 0.10
N VAL A 84 -10.12 -20.95 -0.77
CA VAL A 84 -10.56 -19.56 -0.95
C VAL A 84 -11.14 -18.99 0.33
N ALA A 85 -12.02 -19.74 1.01
CA ALA A 85 -12.67 -19.31 2.26
C ALA A 85 -11.66 -19.13 3.42
N SER A 86 -10.55 -19.86 3.44
CA SER A 86 -9.49 -19.74 4.44
C SER A 86 -8.39 -18.74 4.07
N HIS A 87 -8.44 -18.14 2.87
CA HIS A 87 -7.45 -17.16 2.44
C HIS A 87 -7.49 -15.90 3.31
N THR A 88 -6.33 -15.32 3.64
CA THR A 88 -6.25 -14.15 4.54
C THR A 88 -7.07 -12.96 4.08
N TRP A 89 -7.30 -12.81 2.78
CA TRP A 89 -8.11 -11.74 2.17
C TRP A 89 -9.41 -12.27 1.56
N HIS A 90 -9.93 -13.40 2.03
CA HIS A 90 -11.12 -14.07 1.46
C HIS A 90 -12.33 -13.13 1.29
N GLN A 91 -12.55 -12.24 2.26
CA GLN A 91 -13.66 -11.29 2.22
C GLN A 91 -13.51 -10.27 1.08
N PHE A 92 -12.30 -9.72 0.89
CA PHE A 92 -12.01 -8.83 -0.23
C PHE A 92 -12.12 -9.52 -1.58
N LEU A 93 -11.63 -10.76 -1.67
CA LEU A 93 -11.74 -11.58 -2.89
C LEU A 93 -13.20 -11.82 -3.28
N ARG A 94 -14.03 -12.21 -2.30
CA ARG A 94 -15.44 -12.51 -2.53
C ARG A 94 -16.27 -11.29 -2.93
N ASP A 95 -16.00 -10.14 -2.29
CA ASP A 95 -16.84 -8.96 -2.37
C ASP A 95 -16.33 -7.90 -3.37
N ASN A 96 -15.28 -8.21 -4.15
CA ASN A 96 -14.54 -7.23 -4.98
C ASN A 96 -14.09 -6.02 -4.16
N GLY A 97 -13.54 -6.30 -2.97
CA GLY A 97 -13.30 -5.29 -1.93
C GLY A 97 -12.19 -4.28 -2.23
N GLY A 98 -11.44 -4.46 -3.32
CA GLY A 98 -10.38 -3.53 -3.73
C GLY A 98 -9.12 -3.64 -2.87
N PRO A 99 -8.48 -2.51 -2.49
CA PRO A 99 -7.23 -2.53 -1.74
C PRO A 99 -7.37 -3.26 -0.41
N CYS A 100 -6.59 -4.33 -0.23
CA CYS A 100 -6.64 -5.17 0.96
C CYS A 100 -5.31 -5.21 1.72
N ALA A 101 -4.20 -4.94 1.03
CA ALA A 101 -2.89 -5.00 1.61
C ALA A 101 -1.90 -4.09 0.87
N PHE A 102 -0.80 -3.78 1.53
CA PHE A 102 0.36 -3.14 0.91
C PHE A 102 1.65 -3.67 1.52
N ALA A 103 2.74 -3.52 0.77
CA ALA A 103 4.07 -3.95 1.16
C ALA A 103 5.07 -2.80 1.17
N LEU A 104 6.02 -2.84 2.08
CA LEU A 104 7.21 -1.99 2.06
C LEU A 104 8.42 -2.79 1.57
N ARG A 105 9.13 -2.18 0.63
CA ARG A 105 10.43 -2.67 0.18
C ARG A 105 11.48 -2.36 1.23
N VAL A 106 12.21 -3.39 1.66
CA VAL A 106 13.30 -3.26 2.61
C VAL A 106 14.58 -3.88 2.06
N THR A 107 15.72 -3.47 2.58
CA THR A 107 17.03 -4.02 2.19
C THR A 107 17.41 -5.25 3.01
N ASP A 108 16.89 -5.36 4.23
CA ASP A 108 17.13 -6.47 5.15
C ASP A 108 15.89 -6.70 6.02
N VAL A 109 15.18 -7.81 5.75
CA VAL A 109 13.96 -8.18 6.48
C VAL A 109 14.27 -8.48 7.95
N ASN A 110 15.38 -9.16 8.25
CA ASN A 110 15.74 -9.53 9.61
C ASN A 110 16.12 -8.31 10.48
N ALA A 111 16.82 -7.34 9.89
CA ALA A 111 17.11 -6.07 10.57
C ALA A 111 15.83 -5.32 10.92
N GLU A 112 14.86 -5.27 9.99
CA GLU A 112 13.56 -4.64 10.22
C GLU A 112 12.71 -5.39 11.27
N ILE A 113 12.71 -6.73 11.26
CA ILE A 113 12.07 -7.54 12.30
C ILE A 113 12.64 -7.17 13.67
N GLN A 114 13.96 -7.12 13.82
CA GLN A 114 14.60 -6.75 15.09
C GLN A 114 14.25 -5.33 15.52
N ARG A 115 14.26 -4.37 14.59
CA ARG A 115 13.92 -2.96 14.85
C ARG A 115 12.48 -2.82 15.34
N LEU A 116 11.53 -3.41 14.62
CA LEU A 116 10.11 -3.38 14.95
C LEU A 116 9.81 -4.11 16.27
N SER A 117 10.45 -5.27 16.50
CA SER A 117 10.31 -6.02 17.75
C SER A 117 10.83 -5.22 18.95
N LYS A 118 11.98 -4.52 18.81
CA LYS A 118 12.48 -3.60 19.85
C LYS A 118 11.53 -2.43 20.12
N ALA A 119 10.81 -1.98 19.10
CA ALA A 119 9.74 -1.01 19.25
C ALA A 119 8.45 -1.61 19.87
N GLY A 120 8.44 -2.91 20.21
CA GLY A 120 7.28 -3.60 20.79
C GLY A 120 6.13 -3.77 19.79
N ILE A 121 6.45 -3.89 18.51
CA ILE A 121 5.52 -4.27 17.44
C ILE A 121 5.70 -5.77 17.19
N ARG A 122 4.60 -6.50 17.15
CA ARG A 122 4.65 -7.93 16.78
C ARG A 122 5.05 -8.04 15.31
N VAL A 123 5.99 -8.91 15.00
CA VAL A 123 6.44 -9.22 13.64
C VAL A 123 6.59 -10.72 13.51
N GLY A 124 6.17 -11.27 12.37
CA GLY A 124 6.41 -12.67 12.01
C GLY A 124 7.88 -12.93 11.68
N GLU A 125 8.22 -14.18 11.54
CA GLU A 125 9.53 -14.60 11.04
C GLU A 125 9.69 -14.26 9.56
N ALA A 126 10.93 -14.18 9.07
CA ALA A 126 11.22 -14.01 7.67
C ALA A 126 10.93 -15.33 6.91
N GLU A 127 10.03 -15.25 5.95
CA GLU A 127 9.61 -16.38 5.12
C GLU A 127 10.11 -16.20 3.69
N LYS A 128 10.88 -17.19 3.21
CA LYS A 128 11.31 -17.25 1.81
C LYS A 128 10.18 -17.78 0.94
N SER A 129 9.98 -17.12 -0.18
CA SER A 129 8.96 -17.47 -1.16
C SER A 129 9.48 -17.25 -2.58
N GLY A 130 8.72 -17.70 -3.54
CA GLY A 130 9.04 -17.55 -4.95
C GLY A 130 7.95 -18.09 -5.85
N ARG A 131 8.07 -17.82 -7.12
CA ARG A 131 7.24 -18.39 -8.18
C ARG A 131 7.98 -18.40 -9.50
N THR A 132 7.48 -19.16 -10.45
CA THR A 132 7.94 -19.07 -11.84
C THR A 132 6.92 -18.25 -12.63
N ARG A 133 7.41 -17.28 -13.39
CA ARG A 133 6.59 -16.47 -14.31
C ARG A 133 6.10 -17.35 -15.48
N PRO A 134 5.04 -16.92 -16.22
CA PRO A 134 4.58 -17.66 -17.42
C PRO A 134 5.66 -17.86 -18.48
N ASP A 135 6.65 -16.96 -18.56
CA ASP A 135 7.79 -17.04 -19.49
C ASP A 135 8.97 -17.87 -18.96
N GLY A 136 8.81 -18.56 -17.82
CA GLY A 136 9.81 -19.45 -17.23
C GLY A 136 10.83 -18.77 -16.31
N VAL A 137 10.79 -17.46 -16.11
CA VAL A 137 11.71 -16.75 -15.22
C VAL A 137 11.37 -17.07 -13.76
N ALA A 138 12.34 -17.64 -13.04
CA ALA A 138 12.21 -17.91 -11.60
C ALA A 138 12.38 -16.61 -10.80
N LEU A 139 11.49 -16.39 -9.84
CA LEU A 139 11.50 -15.28 -8.92
C LEU A 139 11.67 -15.81 -7.48
N ALA A 140 12.43 -15.08 -6.67
CA ALA A 140 12.64 -15.40 -5.27
C ALA A 140 12.69 -14.12 -4.44
N TRP A 141 12.03 -14.16 -3.29
CA TRP A 141 11.99 -13.07 -2.31
C TRP A 141 11.81 -13.62 -0.90
N GLU A 142 11.92 -12.75 0.09
CA GLU A 142 11.51 -13.04 1.46
C GLU A 142 10.55 -11.97 1.95
N THR A 143 9.68 -12.35 2.87
CA THR A 143 8.69 -11.44 3.47
C THR A 143 8.60 -11.65 4.96
N ALA A 144 8.08 -10.64 5.69
CA ALA A 144 7.65 -10.79 7.08
C ALA A 144 6.37 -9.99 7.32
N ASP A 145 5.45 -10.59 8.08
CA ASP A 145 4.19 -9.94 8.45
C ASP A 145 4.40 -9.02 9.65
N VAL A 146 3.81 -7.83 9.62
CA VAL A 146 3.87 -6.84 10.71
C VAL A 146 2.50 -6.67 11.35
N GLY A 147 2.46 -6.73 12.67
CA GLY A 147 1.23 -6.65 13.45
C GLY A 147 0.56 -8.01 13.64
N SER A 148 -0.64 -8.01 14.23
CA SER A 148 -1.44 -9.21 14.52
C SER A 148 -2.70 -9.33 13.64
N GLY A 149 -2.95 -8.35 12.78
CA GLY A 149 -4.07 -8.33 11.83
C GLY A 149 -3.78 -9.12 10.56
N PRO A 150 -4.70 -9.10 9.59
CA PRO A 150 -4.46 -9.67 8.28
C PRO A 150 -3.23 -9.04 7.62
N ARG A 151 -2.45 -9.89 6.91
CA ARG A 151 -1.22 -9.49 6.23
C ARG A 151 -1.39 -8.21 5.41
N GLY A 152 -0.55 -7.20 5.67
CA GLY A 152 -0.51 -5.97 4.89
C GLY A 152 -1.71 -5.04 5.05
N SER A 153 -2.69 -5.33 5.94
CA SER A 153 -3.89 -4.53 6.07
C SER A 153 -3.64 -3.23 6.84
N PHE A 154 -3.48 -3.28 8.15
CA PHE A 154 -3.18 -2.10 8.95
C PHE A 154 -1.71 -1.70 8.83
N PHE A 155 -0.78 -2.57 9.21
CA PHE A 155 0.64 -2.39 8.89
C PHE A 155 0.99 -3.02 7.56
N PRO A 156 1.97 -2.47 6.81
CA PRO A 156 2.51 -3.14 5.64
C PRO A 156 3.21 -4.44 6.03
N PHE A 157 3.21 -5.42 5.15
CA PHE A 157 4.21 -6.47 5.27
C PHE A 157 5.54 -6.03 4.63
N LEU A 158 6.62 -6.64 5.08
CA LEU A 158 7.96 -6.37 4.57
C LEU A 158 8.28 -7.31 3.42
N ILE A 159 9.02 -6.82 2.42
CA ILE A 159 9.46 -7.64 1.30
C ILE A 159 10.86 -7.21 0.82
N ARG A 160 11.68 -8.22 0.51
CA ARG A 160 13.00 -8.09 -0.10
C ARG A 160 13.16 -9.09 -1.21
N ASP A 161 13.59 -8.64 -2.39
CA ASP A 161 13.88 -9.51 -3.53
C ASP A 161 15.26 -10.17 -3.39
N PHE A 162 15.37 -11.46 -3.76
CA PHE A 162 16.63 -12.16 -4.01
C PHE A 162 16.96 -12.18 -5.51
N THR A 163 15.95 -12.17 -6.37
CA THR A 163 16.11 -11.98 -7.82
C THR A 163 15.98 -10.51 -8.19
N SER A 164 16.32 -10.14 -9.44
CA SER A 164 16.16 -8.76 -9.88
C SER A 164 14.73 -8.26 -9.69
N ARG A 165 14.61 -7.05 -9.14
CA ARG A 165 13.35 -6.34 -8.93
C ARG A 165 12.51 -6.26 -10.20
N GLU A 166 13.17 -5.90 -11.32
CA GLU A 166 12.50 -5.75 -12.61
C GLU A 166 11.82 -7.05 -13.04
N ASN A 167 12.41 -8.19 -12.74
CA ASN A 167 11.82 -9.49 -13.08
C ASN A 167 10.50 -9.71 -12.35
N ARG A 168 10.34 -9.22 -11.10
CA ARG A 168 9.10 -9.36 -10.34
C ARG A 168 8.08 -8.27 -10.67
N ALA A 169 8.54 -7.02 -10.82
CA ALA A 169 7.67 -5.87 -11.07
C ALA A 169 7.20 -5.78 -12.53
N TYR A 170 7.99 -6.28 -13.49
CA TYR A 170 7.75 -6.07 -14.92
C TYR A 170 7.58 -7.41 -15.65
N PRO A 171 6.35 -7.90 -15.84
CA PRO A 171 6.12 -9.18 -16.52
C PRO A 171 6.71 -9.25 -17.94
N SER A 172 6.72 -8.12 -18.68
CA SER A 172 7.32 -8.03 -20.03
C SER A 172 8.71 -7.37 -20.05
N GLY A 173 9.36 -7.23 -18.87
CA GLY A 173 10.69 -6.61 -18.75
C GLY A 173 10.69 -5.07 -18.76
N ARG A 174 9.53 -4.44 -18.75
CA ARG A 174 9.35 -2.97 -18.68
C ARG A 174 8.11 -2.60 -17.91
N PRO A 175 8.02 -1.36 -17.36
CA PRO A 175 6.79 -0.88 -16.73
C PRO A 175 5.60 -0.91 -17.68
N THR A 176 4.41 -1.26 -17.17
CA THR A 176 3.18 -1.24 -17.97
C THR A 176 2.70 0.18 -18.25
N SER A 177 3.07 1.13 -17.40
CA SER A 177 2.76 2.56 -17.58
C SER A 177 3.98 3.42 -17.24
N THR A 178 4.25 4.43 -18.08
CA THR A 178 5.25 5.48 -17.86
C THR A 178 4.61 6.85 -17.61
N SER A 179 3.29 6.94 -17.66
CA SER A 179 2.54 8.16 -17.35
C SER A 179 2.60 8.51 -15.85
N PHE A 180 2.80 7.48 -15.02
CA PHE A 180 3.01 7.61 -13.59
C PHE A 180 4.42 7.19 -13.22
N ARG A 181 4.98 7.77 -12.15
CA ARG A 181 6.29 7.43 -11.63
C ARG A 181 6.25 6.23 -10.71
N GLY A 182 5.21 6.12 -9.89
CA GLY A 182 5.04 5.06 -8.89
C GLY A 182 3.88 5.31 -7.94
N VAL A 183 3.77 4.43 -6.93
CA VAL A 183 2.81 4.58 -5.83
C VAL A 183 3.40 5.53 -4.79
N GLY A 184 2.88 6.76 -4.73
CA GLY A 184 3.40 7.81 -3.86
C GLY A 184 2.76 7.86 -2.48
N LEU A 185 1.54 7.34 -2.31
CA LEU A 185 0.84 7.34 -1.03
C LEU A 185 -0.14 6.17 -0.94
N VAL A 186 -0.16 5.50 0.21
CA VAL A 186 -1.21 4.56 0.61
C VAL A 186 -1.98 5.17 1.76
N VAL A 187 -3.30 5.19 1.66
CA VAL A 187 -4.21 5.69 2.70
C VAL A 187 -4.85 4.51 3.40
N ILE A 188 -4.62 4.38 4.69
CA ILE A 188 -5.17 3.30 5.51
C ILE A 188 -6.40 3.84 6.25
N GLY A 189 -7.56 3.26 5.98
CA GLY A 189 -8.78 3.51 6.74
C GLY A 189 -8.68 2.86 8.12
N VAL A 190 -8.92 3.63 9.19
CA VAL A 190 -8.76 3.18 10.57
C VAL A 190 -9.95 3.57 11.43
N ARG A 191 -10.32 2.70 12.40
CA ARG A 191 -11.42 2.96 13.34
C ARG A 191 -11.08 4.03 14.35
N ASN A 192 -9.83 4.08 14.79
CA ASN A 192 -9.35 5.00 15.81
C ASN A 192 -8.07 5.69 15.32
N LEU A 193 -8.24 6.93 14.85
CA LEU A 193 -7.14 7.71 14.27
C LEU A 193 -5.99 7.94 15.26
N GLU A 194 -6.30 8.32 16.50
CA GLU A 194 -5.27 8.64 17.50
C GLU A 194 -4.44 7.43 17.91
N LEU A 195 -5.11 6.30 18.15
CA LEU A 195 -4.42 5.06 18.46
C LEU A 195 -3.54 4.61 17.28
N SER A 196 -4.06 4.72 16.07
CA SER A 196 -3.33 4.33 14.84
C SER A 196 -2.13 5.24 14.59
N ILE A 197 -2.25 6.55 14.82
CA ILE A 197 -1.12 7.50 14.78
C ILE A 197 -0.03 7.05 15.77
N ALA A 198 -0.41 6.79 17.02
CA ALA A 198 0.56 6.36 18.04
C ALA A 198 1.27 5.05 17.65
N GLN A 199 0.54 4.09 17.07
CA GLN A 199 1.11 2.82 16.61
C GLN A 199 2.09 3.01 15.44
N TYR A 200 1.74 3.82 14.43
CA TYR A 200 2.62 4.10 13.29
C TYR A 200 3.86 4.87 13.69
N ARG A 201 3.71 5.87 14.56
CA ARG A 201 4.86 6.62 15.12
C ARG A 201 5.81 5.69 15.87
N LYS A 202 5.27 4.80 16.69
CA LYS A 202 6.06 3.81 17.43
C LYS A 202 6.76 2.83 16.48
N ALA A 203 6.04 2.28 15.49
CA ALA A 203 6.56 1.29 14.56
C ALA A 203 7.68 1.84 13.68
N PHE A 204 7.51 3.04 13.13
CA PHE A 204 8.40 3.59 12.11
C PHE A 204 9.18 4.83 12.55
N GLN A 205 9.11 5.18 13.85
CA GLN A 205 9.79 6.36 14.43
C GLN A 205 9.42 7.66 13.72
N LEU A 206 8.12 7.80 13.36
CA LEU A 206 7.62 8.93 12.61
C LEU A 206 7.35 10.14 13.52
N PRO A 207 7.48 11.38 12.97
CA PRO A 207 7.08 12.59 13.70
C PRO A 207 5.56 12.66 13.87
N GLU A 208 5.07 13.74 14.50
CA GLU A 208 3.64 14.05 14.48
C GLU A 208 3.16 14.24 13.05
N PRO A 209 2.02 13.65 12.67
CA PRO A 209 1.47 13.80 11.33
C PRO A 209 0.86 15.20 11.15
N LYS A 210 0.87 15.68 9.91
CA LYS A 210 -0.02 16.75 9.49
C LYS A 210 -1.45 16.23 9.48
N ARG A 211 -2.39 17.05 9.92
CA ARG A 211 -3.82 16.69 10.01
C ARG A 211 -4.65 17.54 9.06
N GLN A 212 -5.66 16.94 8.51
CA GLN A 212 -6.61 17.63 7.66
C GLN A 212 -7.97 16.95 7.73
N ARG A 213 -9.02 17.73 7.79
CA ARG A 213 -10.39 17.28 7.58
C ARG A 213 -10.75 17.48 6.10
N ASP A 214 -11.22 16.45 5.45
CA ASP A 214 -11.66 16.50 4.05
C ASP A 214 -13.12 16.00 3.94
N GLU A 215 -14.03 16.96 3.76
CA GLU A 215 -15.46 16.67 3.66
C GLU A 215 -15.81 15.92 2.36
N ALA A 216 -15.10 16.21 1.26
CA ALA A 216 -15.34 15.57 -0.02
C ALA A 216 -14.89 14.10 -0.01
N PHE A 217 -13.76 13.81 0.63
CA PHE A 217 -13.32 12.44 0.87
C PHE A 217 -14.09 11.77 2.01
N GLY A 218 -14.67 12.54 2.92
CA GLY A 218 -15.46 12.07 4.05
C GLY A 218 -14.62 11.56 5.22
N ALA A 219 -13.42 12.09 5.42
CA ALA A 219 -12.50 11.63 6.48
C ALA A 219 -11.71 12.72 7.18
N GLU A 220 -11.34 12.43 8.43
CA GLU A 220 -10.21 13.03 9.12
C GLU A 220 -8.94 12.31 8.65
N LEU A 221 -7.94 13.08 8.22
CA LEU A 221 -6.69 12.59 7.63
C LEU A 221 -5.51 12.89 8.53
N ALA A 222 -4.54 11.98 8.59
CA ALA A 222 -3.25 12.17 9.24
C ALA A 222 -2.15 11.67 8.32
N TRP A 223 -1.33 12.58 7.78
CA TRP A 223 -0.22 12.25 6.89
C TRP A 223 1.12 12.45 7.58
N PHE A 224 1.93 11.43 7.58
CA PHE A 224 3.33 11.51 8.03
C PHE A 224 4.17 12.09 6.89
N GLU A 225 4.41 13.39 6.95
CA GLU A 225 5.10 14.14 5.88
C GLU A 225 6.45 13.50 5.51
N GLY A 226 6.71 13.40 4.21
CA GLY A 226 7.91 12.74 3.69
C GLY A 226 7.81 11.21 3.66
N THR A 227 6.67 10.62 4.06
CA THR A 227 6.42 9.19 3.95
C THR A 227 5.29 8.88 2.96
N PRO A 228 5.24 7.66 2.42
CA PRO A 228 4.16 7.25 1.52
C PRO A 228 2.93 6.70 2.27
N VAL A 229 2.67 7.18 3.50
CA VAL A 229 1.59 6.65 4.35
C VAL A 229 0.76 7.78 4.94
N ALA A 230 -0.57 7.66 4.79
CA ALA A 230 -1.55 8.46 5.50
C ALA A 230 -2.59 7.55 6.16
N LEU A 231 -3.15 8.01 7.27
CA LEU A 231 -4.26 7.37 7.97
C LEU A 231 -5.52 8.19 7.75
N ALA A 232 -6.67 7.52 7.68
CA ALA A 232 -7.97 8.16 7.48
C ALA A 232 -9.03 7.54 8.39
N ALA A 233 -9.79 8.37 9.11
CA ALA A 233 -10.95 7.93 9.86
C ALA A 233 -12.21 8.62 9.33
N GLY A 234 -13.30 7.86 9.16
CA GLY A 234 -14.54 8.40 8.62
C GLY A 234 -15.15 9.48 9.51
N LEU A 235 -15.67 10.55 8.91
CA LEU A 235 -16.24 11.70 9.64
C LEU A 235 -17.54 11.37 10.37
N THR A 236 -18.33 10.46 9.83
CA THR A 236 -19.61 10.02 10.39
C THR A 236 -19.73 8.51 10.31
N ARG A 237 -20.64 7.90 11.08
CA ARG A 237 -20.91 6.45 11.00
C ARG A 237 -21.34 5.99 9.62
N ASP A 238 -22.07 6.85 8.91
CA ASP A 238 -22.64 6.54 7.60
C ASP A 238 -21.73 6.95 6.43
N SER A 239 -20.52 7.48 6.70
CA SER A 239 -19.56 7.77 5.65
C SER A 239 -19.11 6.47 4.96
N TRP A 240 -18.81 6.56 3.66
CA TRP A 240 -18.33 5.41 2.88
C TRP A 240 -17.15 4.72 3.56
N LEU A 241 -16.23 5.51 4.15
CA LEU A 241 -15.04 4.98 4.83
C LEU A 241 -15.39 4.24 6.12
N SER A 242 -16.31 4.78 6.93
CA SER A 242 -16.78 4.09 8.15
C SER A 242 -17.46 2.77 7.83
N GLN A 243 -18.28 2.73 6.77
CA GLN A 243 -18.91 1.50 6.29
C GLN A 243 -17.87 0.49 5.79
N ARG A 244 -16.88 0.94 5.01
CA ARG A 244 -15.78 0.10 4.56
C ARG A 244 -15.00 -0.50 5.74
N ILE A 245 -14.63 0.34 6.72
CA ILE A 245 -13.90 -0.11 7.91
C ILE A 245 -14.74 -1.08 8.75
N ALA A 246 -16.04 -0.85 8.88
CA ALA A 246 -16.95 -1.77 9.58
C ALA A 246 -16.98 -3.14 8.92
N HIS A 247 -16.88 -3.20 7.59
CA HIS A 247 -16.94 -4.43 6.80
C HIS A 247 -15.61 -5.16 6.72
N TYR A 248 -14.52 -4.45 6.40
CA TYR A 248 -13.21 -5.06 6.12
C TYR A 248 -12.18 -4.90 7.26
N GLY A 249 -12.48 -4.11 8.28
CA GLY A 249 -11.48 -3.73 9.28
C GLY A 249 -10.55 -2.61 8.81
N ASP A 250 -9.55 -2.33 9.63
CA ASP A 250 -8.53 -1.34 9.31
C ASP A 250 -7.67 -1.86 8.15
N SER A 251 -7.69 -1.15 7.01
CA SER A 251 -7.09 -1.61 5.75
C SER A 251 -6.90 -0.46 4.77
N PRO A 252 -6.08 -0.63 3.72
CA PRO A 252 -5.99 0.36 2.65
C PRO A 252 -7.37 0.67 2.07
N CYS A 253 -7.67 1.95 1.91
CA CYS A 253 -8.93 2.43 1.36
C CYS A 253 -8.74 3.33 0.13
N ALA A 254 -7.55 3.88 -0.02
CA ALA A 254 -7.15 4.66 -1.18
C ALA A 254 -5.64 4.57 -1.38
N PHE A 255 -5.19 4.90 -2.57
CA PHE A 255 -3.78 5.11 -2.87
C PHE A 255 -3.64 6.19 -3.95
N VAL A 256 -2.46 6.80 -4.00
CA VAL A 256 -2.16 7.92 -4.88
C VAL A 256 -0.93 7.60 -5.71
N LEU A 257 -1.06 7.73 -7.02
CA LEU A 257 0.05 7.61 -7.96
C LEU A 257 0.72 8.96 -8.15
N THR A 258 2.04 8.97 -8.28
CA THR A 258 2.80 10.17 -8.61
C THR A 258 2.92 10.34 -10.12
N THR A 259 2.71 11.55 -10.61
CA THR A 259 2.89 11.91 -12.03
C THR A 259 4.00 12.95 -12.19
N ALA A 260 4.63 12.99 -13.36
CA ALA A 260 5.68 13.96 -13.69
C ALA A 260 5.14 15.27 -14.29
N GLY A 261 3.83 15.36 -14.55
CA GLY A 261 3.21 16.48 -15.27
C GLY A 261 2.17 17.24 -14.46
N THR A 262 1.69 18.35 -15.01
CA THR A 262 0.51 19.06 -14.53
C THR A 262 -0.73 18.27 -14.92
N MET A 263 -1.65 18.09 -13.97
CA MET A 263 -2.89 17.36 -14.18
C MET A 263 -3.89 18.19 -15.03
N PRO A 264 -4.41 17.67 -16.15
CA PRO A 264 -5.34 18.42 -16.97
C PRO A 264 -6.77 18.38 -16.41
N GLY A 265 -7.39 19.54 -16.28
CA GLY A 265 -8.82 19.72 -16.52
C GLY A 265 -9.81 19.50 -15.38
N GLN A 266 -9.46 19.01 -14.21
CA GLN A 266 -10.37 18.92 -13.06
C GLN A 266 -9.92 19.86 -11.93
N GLN A 267 -10.90 20.37 -11.15
CA GLN A 267 -10.58 21.10 -9.91
C GLN A 267 -10.00 20.11 -8.90
N PRO A 268 -8.72 20.19 -8.57
CA PRO A 268 -8.12 19.25 -7.66
C PRO A 268 -8.59 19.49 -6.22
N SER A 269 -8.85 18.41 -5.49
CA SER A 269 -8.85 18.47 -4.03
C SER A 269 -7.44 18.83 -3.54
N ASN A 270 -7.34 19.48 -2.40
CA ASN A 270 -6.05 19.81 -1.80
C ASN A 270 -5.82 18.95 -0.56
N TRP A 271 -4.79 18.13 -0.61
CA TRP A 271 -4.36 17.36 0.54
C TRP A 271 -3.00 17.87 1.03
N PHE A 272 -3.00 18.44 2.24
CA PHE A 272 -1.77 18.92 2.90
C PHE A 272 -0.95 19.90 2.05
N GLY A 273 -1.63 20.76 1.28
CA GLY A 273 -0.99 21.72 0.38
C GLY A 273 -0.63 21.19 -1.00
N ARG A 274 -1.00 19.94 -1.33
CA ARG A 274 -0.76 19.32 -2.62
C ARG A 274 -2.06 19.03 -3.36
N PRO A 275 -2.13 19.35 -4.68
CA PRO A 275 -3.30 19.01 -5.47
C PRO A 275 -3.40 17.50 -5.65
N ILE A 276 -4.55 16.93 -5.36
CA ILE A 276 -4.92 15.54 -5.67
C ILE A 276 -6.09 15.55 -6.65
N VAL A 277 -6.03 14.74 -7.69
CA VAL A 277 -7.16 14.40 -8.53
C VAL A 277 -7.53 12.93 -8.31
N TRP A 278 -8.79 12.68 -7.98
CA TRP A 278 -9.29 11.33 -7.85
C TRP A 278 -9.68 10.77 -9.20
N MET A 279 -9.08 9.65 -9.57
CA MET A 279 -9.38 8.92 -10.80
C MET A 279 -10.50 7.92 -10.55
N GLY A 280 -11.32 7.73 -11.57
CA GLY A 280 -12.41 6.77 -11.50
C GLY A 280 -13.59 7.27 -10.70
N ASP A 281 -14.66 6.52 -10.81
CA ASP A 281 -15.94 6.81 -10.23
C ASP A 281 -16.07 6.04 -8.88
N ALA A 282 -16.86 6.54 -7.97
CA ALA A 282 -17.18 5.94 -6.67
C ALA A 282 -17.71 4.49 -6.75
N LYS A 283 -17.98 3.96 -7.95
CA LYS A 283 -18.37 2.57 -8.21
C LYS A 283 -17.33 1.53 -7.79
N LEU A 284 -16.05 1.91 -7.64
CA LEU A 284 -15.02 0.98 -7.21
C LEU A 284 -15.07 0.69 -5.69
N GLY A 285 -15.82 1.48 -4.90
CA GLY A 285 -15.88 1.33 -3.44
C GLY A 285 -14.58 1.65 -2.69
N TRP A 286 -13.62 2.22 -3.41
CA TRP A 286 -12.32 2.69 -2.92
C TRP A 286 -11.79 3.78 -3.86
N HIS A 287 -10.74 4.52 -3.46
CA HIS A 287 -10.28 5.67 -4.22
C HIS A 287 -8.86 5.48 -4.76
N LEU A 288 -8.68 5.86 -6.02
CA LEU A 288 -7.39 6.01 -6.67
C LEU A 288 -7.21 7.48 -7.05
N GLY A 289 -6.14 8.09 -6.58
CA GLY A 289 -5.78 9.46 -6.91
C GLY A 289 -4.47 9.57 -7.67
N GLU A 290 -4.26 10.71 -8.29
CA GLU A 290 -2.97 11.12 -8.80
C GLU A 290 -2.53 12.43 -8.15
N TRP A 291 -1.21 12.60 -8.04
CA TRP A 291 -0.59 13.66 -7.30
C TRP A 291 0.68 14.09 -8.04
N ALA A 292 0.76 15.35 -8.41
CA ALA A 292 1.96 15.87 -9.06
C ALA A 292 3.15 15.86 -8.09
N MET A 293 4.29 15.36 -8.58
CA MET A 293 5.55 15.54 -7.86
C MET A 293 5.92 17.03 -7.86
N PRO A 294 6.46 17.56 -6.74
CA PRO A 294 6.96 18.92 -6.71
C PRO A 294 8.12 19.13 -7.67
#